data_3271b330bf9c5dc484cbb11ed40d753e
#
_entry.id   3271b330bf9c5dc484cbb11ed40d753e
#
_cell.length_a   1.000
_cell.length_b   1.000
_cell.length_c   1.000
_cell.angle_alpha   90.00
_cell.angle_beta   90.00
_cell.angle_gamma   90.00
#
_symmetry.space_group_name_H-M   'P 1'
#
loop_
_entity.id
_entity.type
_entity.pdbx_description
1 polymer ?
#
loop_
_entity_poly.entity_id
_entity_poly.type
_entity_poly.pdbx_seq_one_letter_code
_entity_poly.pdbx_strand_id
1 'polypeptide(L)'
;MDWLTNLFLQHGVAQAIVVLSLTIAVGLLLGRIKFWGISLGTAFILFVGILFGQLGLSIDPMINSFFKDFGLAIFVYSIGLEVGPSFFSNLKSKGAKLNVLAAIGASLAAVVTVALFYITDIPMQTLVGVMSGAVTNTPGLAAAQQTYQDITGVADQSIAQGYAVAYPLAVVGIIMTIVMTKVVAKINTDELEKRLTAQSDAETSETEGVSVEVTNPELFGKTVVELKKLVPDTGFVVSRVLKKDTGETVLVNGLTRFEEGDKLFVILNTTNEQDIVSAVGKLDTSDHVTWVEKSQDVIARWVLLSDSKLNGKTLKDLKLREHFNVSVTRVDRAGVKLVAVPYLKLQQGDKLLCVGGEKSVSAAAHSFGDSSKALNKPNLFAIFLGLILGIILGMLPIVIPGLSAPLKLGLAGGPLIVAIIVGRWGAEFGLPTYTTTSANLMIREIGLCAFLACVGLGAGQGFIETLAQGGYAWLGYGLLITLLPLIVVAFIGHKFYRFDYFTLAGMIAGMTTDPPALGYAQTLTSRNKPLIGYATVYPLAMFMRILMAQLLVLLFCA
;
A
#
# COMPACT_ATOMS: atom_id res chain seq x y z
N MET A 1 -3.00 -5.24 -49.40
CA MET A 1 -2.07 -5.42 -48.25
C MET A 1 -1.41 -4.11 -47.80
N ASP A 2 -1.34 -3.12 -48.67
CA ASP A 2 -0.68 -1.84 -48.37
C ASP A 2 -1.28 -1.05 -47.20
N TRP A 3 -2.60 -1.12 -46.99
CA TRP A 3 -3.24 -0.44 -45.87
C TRP A 3 -2.82 -1.05 -44.50
N LEU A 4 -2.59 -2.37 -44.45
CA LEU A 4 -2.15 -3.05 -43.23
C LEU A 4 -0.69 -2.69 -42.92
N THR A 5 0.17 -2.69 -43.95
CA THR A 5 1.57 -2.29 -43.83
C THR A 5 1.69 -0.82 -43.39
N ASN A 6 0.88 0.06 -43.97
CA ASN A 6 0.83 1.47 -43.58
C ASN A 6 0.35 1.66 -42.14
N LEU A 7 -0.57 0.83 -41.65
CA LEU A 7 -1.06 0.90 -40.26
C LEU A 7 0.03 0.57 -39.23
N PHE A 8 1.06 -0.18 -39.59
CA PHE A 8 2.16 -0.53 -38.68
C PHE A 8 3.41 0.31 -38.88
N LEU A 9 3.65 0.83 -40.07
CA LEU A 9 4.90 1.52 -40.42
C LEU A 9 4.75 3.03 -40.62
N GLN A 10 3.57 3.52 -40.94
CA GLN A 10 3.37 4.95 -41.18
C GLN A 10 3.03 5.67 -39.88
N HIS A 11 3.93 6.51 -39.39
CA HIS A 11 3.73 7.27 -38.15
C HIS A 11 2.43 8.04 -38.14
N GLY A 12 1.63 7.82 -37.11
CA GLY A 12 0.34 8.47 -36.91
C GLY A 12 -0.36 7.96 -35.64
N VAL A 13 -1.44 8.63 -35.25
CA VAL A 13 -2.18 8.29 -34.03
C VAL A 13 -2.73 6.85 -34.08
N ALA A 14 -3.31 6.43 -35.22
CA ALA A 14 -3.85 5.09 -35.37
C ALA A 14 -2.75 4.02 -35.25
N GLN A 15 -1.60 4.23 -35.88
CA GLN A 15 -0.42 3.38 -35.78
C GLN A 15 0.05 3.28 -34.32
N ALA A 16 0.18 4.39 -33.63
CA ALA A 16 0.60 4.40 -32.23
C ALA A 16 -0.34 3.61 -31.33
N ILE A 17 -1.66 3.75 -31.50
CA ILE A 17 -2.65 3.00 -30.74
C ILE A 17 -2.53 1.49 -31.01
N VAL A 18 -2.35 1.09 -32.27
CA VAL A 18 -2.21 -0.32 -32.64
C VAL A 18 -0.93 -0.91 -32.07
N VAL A 19 0.20 -0.24 -32.25
CA VAL A 19 1.52 -0.73 -31.77
C VAL A 19 1.54 -0.81 -30.24
N LEU A 20 1.04 0.21 -29.53
CA LEU A 20 0.94 0.20 -28.07
C LEU A 20 -0.01 -0.92 -27.59
N SER A 21 -1.18 -1.04 -28.20
CA SER A 21 -2.16 -2.08 -27.81
C SER A 21 -1.60 -3.48 -28.05
N LEU A 22 -0.91 -3.70 -29.17
CA LEU A 22 -0.26 -4.97 -29.49
C LEU A 22 0.86 -5.28 -28.48
N THR A 23 1.71 -4.31 -28.17
CA THR A 23 2.79 -4.45 -27.17
C THR A 23 2.22 -4.82 -25.81
N ILE A 24 1.17 -4.15 -25.37
CA ILE A 24 0.50 -4.43 -24.10
C ILE A 24 -0.14 -5.81 -24.11
N ALA A 25 -0.90 -6.15 -25.15
CA ALA A 25 -1.61 -7.43 -25.23
C ALA A 25 -0.65 -8.63 -25.24
N VAL A 26 0.40 -8.58 -26.06
CA VAL A 26 1.43 -9.63 -26.10
C VAL A 26 2.20 -9.69 -24.79
N GLY A 27 2.56 -8.54 -24.22
CA GLY A 27 3.26 -8.45 -22.94
C GLY A 27 2.44 -9.06 -21.79
N LEU A 28 1.14 -8.77 -21.72
CA LEU A 28 0.24 -9.37 -20.71
C LEU A 28 0.04 -10.88 -20.93
N LEU A 29 -0.01 -11.33 -22.17
CA LEU A 29 -0.11 -12.76 -22.49
C LEU A 29 1.14 -13.51 -22.02
N LEU A 30 2.32 -13.03 -22.39
CA LEU A 30 3.59 -13.61 -21.99
C LEU A 30 3.84 -13.47 -20.48
N GLY A 31 3.39 -12.39 -19.88
CA GLY A 31 3.47 -12.15 -18.44
C GLY A 31 2.71 -13.17 -17.58
N ARG A 32 1.78 -13.95 -18.18
CA ARG A 32 1.11 -15.08 -17.49
C ARG A 32 1.96 -16.34 -17.39
N ILE A 33 3.02 -16.42 -18.19
CA ILE A 33 3.92 -17.58 -18.18
C ILE A 33 4.67 -17.60 -16.85
N LYS A 34 4.61 -18.73 -16.16
CA LYS A 34 5.33 -18.93 -14.90
C LYS A 34 6.61 -19.71 -15.16
N PHE A 35 7.74 -19.09 -14.84
CA PHE A 35 9.03 -19.76 -14.80
C PHE A 35 9.31 -20.20 -13.36
N TRP A 36 9.38 -21.51 -13.11
CA TRP A 36 9.53 -22.07 -11.76
C TRP A 36 8.51 -21.55 -10.74
N GLY A 37 7.27 -21.32 -11.17
CA GLY A 37 6.19 -20.81 -10.33
C GLY A 37 6.15 -19.27 -10.19
N ILE A 38 7.13 -18.54 -10.71
CA ILE A 38 7.22 -17.08 -10.67
C ILE A 38 6.77 -16.50 -12.01
N SER A 39 5.91 -15.50 -11.97
CA SER A 39 5.45 -14.74 -13.15
C SER A 39 6.00 -13.30 -13.05
N LEU A 40 6.53 -12.77 -14.14
CA LEU A 40 6.95 -11.37 -14.23
C LEU A 40 5.76 -10.41 -14.42
N GLY A 41 4.56 -10.94 -14.65
CA GLY A 41 3.32 -10.16 -14.75
C GLY A 41 3.40 -9.05 -15.80
N THR A 42 2.92 -7.86 -15.46
CA THR A 42 2.90 -6.68 -16.34
C THR A 42 4.28 -6.18 -16.77
N ALA A 43 5.35 -6.53 -16.05
CA ALA A 43 6.71 -6.16 -16.44
C ALA A 43 7.14 -6.76 -17.80
N PHE A 44 6.51 -7.86 -18.24
CA PHE A 44 6.76 -8.43 -19.57
C PHE A 44 6.44 -7.46 -20.72
N ILE A 45 5.56 -6.48 -20.50
CA ILE A 45 5.25 -5.45 -21.51
C ILE A 45 6.51 -4.68 -21.91
N LEU A 46 7.38 -4.36 -20.94
CA LEU A 46 8.66 -3.69 -21.21
C LEU A 46 9.52 -4.52 -22.17
N PHE A 47 9.66 -5.82 -21.92
CA PHE A 47 10.48 -6.70 -22.76
C PHE A 47 9.91 -6.90 -24.15
N VAL A 48 8.59 -7.00 -24.28
CA VAL A 48 7.93 -7.03 -25.61
C VAL A 48 8.11 -5.70 -26.33
N GLY A 49 8.02 -4.57 -25.61
CA GLY A 49 8.31 -3.24 -26.16
C GLY A 49 9.76 -3.14 -26.68
N ILE A 50 10.74 -3.62 -25.91
CA ILE A 50 12.15 -3.68 -26.33
C ILE A 50 12.30 -4.53 -27.59
N LEU A 51 11.70 -5.71 -27.62
CA LEU A 51 11.75 -6.58 -28.79
C LEU A 51 11.14 -5.90 -30.03
N PHE A 52 9.98 -5.29 -29.89
CA PHE A 52 9.32 -4.58 -31.00
C PHE A 52 10.12 -3.35 -31.44
N GLY A 53 10.68 -2.57 -30.51
CA GLY A 53 11.56 -1.44 -30.82
C GLY A 53 12.83 -1.89 -31.56
N GLN A 54 13.43 -3.02 -31.16
CA GLN A 54 14.58 -3.62 -31.85
C GLN A 54 14.22 -4.13 -33.26
N LEU A 55 12.97 -4.59 -33.46
CA LEU A 55 12.46 -5.00 -34.77
C LEU A 55 12.06 -3.80 -35.67
N GLY A 56 12.27 -2.58 -35.20
CA GLY A 56 11.98 -1.35 -35.96
C GLY A 56 10.57 -0.82 -35.84
N LEU A 57 9.73 -1.40 -34.96
CA LEU A 57 8.42 -0.83 -34.64
C LEU A 57 8.63 0.38 -33.72
N SER A 58 8.44 1.57 -34.27
CA SER A 58 8.51 2.83 -33.53
C SER A 58 7.21 3.60 -33.65
N ILE A 59 6.92 4.43 -32.68
CA ILE A 59 5.80 5.37 -32.69
C ILE A 59 6.33 6.79 -32.67
N ASP A 60 5.49 7.73 -33.07
CA ASP A 60 5.85 9.15 -33.08
C ASP A 60 6.40 9.55 -31.70
N PRO A 61 7.57 10.24 -31.62
CA PRO A 61 8.20 10.56 -30.34
C PRO A 61 7.33 11.42 -29.41
N MET A 62 6.52 12.34 -29.95
CA MET A 62 5.63 13.17 -29.15
C MET A 62 4.48 12.35 -28.55
N ILE A 63 3.89 11.47 -29.36
CA ILE A 63 2.85 10.55 -28.92
C ILE A 63 3.42 9.60 -27.85
N ASN A 64 4.62 9.06 -28.07
CA ASN A 64 5.29 8.19 -27.11
C ASN A 64 5.53 8.90 -25.77
N SER A 65 6.03 10.12 -25.79
CA SER A 65 6.25 10.92 -24.58
C SER A 65 4.95 11.21 -23.84
N PHE A 66 3.90 11.59 -24.56
CA PHE A 66 2.60 11.86 -23.94
C PHE A 66 2.03 10.63 -23.23
N PHE A 67 1.98 9.48 -23.89
CA PHE A 67 1.45 8.25 -23.28
C PHE A 67 2.31 7.74 -22.14
N LYS A 68 3.63 7.88 -22.24
CA LYS A 68 4.59 7.55 -21.18
C LYS A 68 4.30 8.41 -19.92
N ASP A 69 4.26 9.73 -20.08
CA ASP A 69 4.17 10.67 -18.98
C ASP A 69 2.76 10.66 -18.34
N PHE A 70 1.72 10.60 -19.15
CA PHE A 70 0.34 10.49 -18.68
C PHE A 70 0.09 9.16 -17.97
N GLY A 71 0.57 8.06 -18.56
CA GLY A 71 0.50 6.73 -17.96
C GLY A 71 1.19 6.68 -16.59
N LEU A 72 2.39 7.25 -16.50
CA LEU A 72 3.13 7.36 -15.25
C LEU A 72 2.36 8.14 -14.19
N ALA A 73 1.86 9.34 -14.54
CA ALA A 73 1.17 10.23 -13.60
C ALA A 73 -0.08 9.55 -13.00
N ILE A 74 -0.91 8.91 -13.85
CA ILE A 74 -2.09 8.15 -13.41
C ILE A 74 -1.70 6.94 -12.56
N PHE A 75 -0.69 6.19 -12.97
CA PHE A 75 -0.19 5.02 -12.25
C PHE A 75 0.23 5.37 -10.83
N VAL A 76 1.08 6.37 -10.68
CA VAL A 76 1.62 6.79 -9.39
C VAL A 76 0.55 7.46 -8.52
N TYR A 77 -0.36 8.25 -9.11
CA TYR A 77 -1.48 8.84 -8.39
C TYR A 77 -2.41 7.78 -7.81
N SER A 78 -2.74 6.73 -8.58
CA SER A 78 -3.56 5.62 -8.10
C SER A 78 -2.93 4.88 -6.91
N ILE A 79 -1.61 4.67 -6.94
CA ILE A 79 -0.87 4.11 -5.80
C ILE A 79 -1.00 5.01 -4.57
N GLY A 80 -0.80 6.32 -4.73
CA GLY A 80 -0.90 7.27 -3.62
C GLY A 80 -2.29 7.29 -2.98
N LEU A 81 -3.37 7.18 -3.75
CA LEU A 81 -4.73 7.07 -3.24
C LEU A 81 -4.95 5.80 -2.42
N GLU A 82 -4.43 4.66 -2.90
CA GLU A 82 -4.55 3.36 -2.22
C GLU A 82 -3.84 3.37 -0.86
N VAL A 83 -2.68 3.98 -0.81
CA VAL A 83 -1.79 3.96 0.35
C VAL A 83 -2.10 5.08 1.35
N GLY A 84 -2.64 6.21 0.88
CA GLY A 84 -2.85 7.43 1.67
C GLY A 84 -3.53 7.21 3.03
N PRO A 85 -4.62 6.46 3.13
CA PRO A 85 -5.31 6.22 4.41
C PRO A 85 -4.44 5.61 5.50
N SER A 86 -3.53 4.70 5.15
CA SER A 86 -2.69 3.96 6.10
C SER A 86 -1.27 4.52 6.26
N PHE A 87 -0.82 5.42 5.39
CA PHE A 87 0.56 5.90 5.34
C PHE A 87 1.06 6.44 6.67
N PHE A 88 0.34 7.43 7.23
CA PHE A 88 0.78 8.10 8.47
C PHE A 88 0.61 7.23 9.72
N SER A 89 -0.39 6.34 9.74
CA SER A 89 -0.55 5.40 10.85
C SER A 89 0.60 4.38 10.89
N ASN A 90 1.02 3.88 9.74
CA ASN A 90 2.12 2.94 9.62
C ASN A 90 3.49 3.55 10.02
N LEU A 91 3.65 4.87 9.87
CA LEU A 91 4.87 5.55 10.32
C LEU A 91 4.97 5.70 11.85
N LYS A 92 3.83 5.79 12.55
CA LYS A 92 3.78 6.07 14.00
C LYS A 92 3.65 4.84 14.89
N SER A 93 3.26 3.68 14.35
CA SER A 93 2.92 2.46 15.10
C SER A 93 4.04 1.42 15.09
N LYS A 94 3.69 0.16 15.35
CA LYS A 94 4.57 -1.02 15.24
C LYS A 94 5.30 -1.11 13.88
N GLY A 95 4.78 -0.46 12.83
CA GLY A 95 5.39 -0.35 11.51
C GLY A 95 6.64 0.53 11.42
N ALA A 96 6.90 1.39 12.42
CA ALA A 96 8.04 2.31 12.38
C ALA A 96 9.38 1.58 12.22
N LYS A 97 9.59 0.46 12.92
CA LYS A 97 10.81 -0.36 12.82
C LYS A 97 10.99 -0.99 11.45
N LEU A 98 9.90 -1.45 10.82
CA LEU A 98 9.91 -1.97 9.44
C LEU A 98 10.27 -0.86 8.44
N ASN A 99 9.69 0.33 8.62
CA ASN A 99 9.98 1.50 7.78
C ASN A 99 11.43 1.98 7.91
N VAL A 100 12.01 1.95 9.11
CA VAL A 100 13.44 2.27 9.32
C VAL A 100 14.32 1.28 8.56
N LEU A 101 14.03 -0.03 8.62
CA LEU A 101 14.77 -1.03 7.87
C LEU A 101 14.63 -0.86 6.35
N ALA A 102 13.42 -0.53 5.88
CA ALA A 102 13.20 -0.24 4.47
C ALA A 102 13.98 0.98 4.00
N ALA A 103 14.04 2.03 4.84
CA ALA A 103 14.85 3.22 4.58
C ALA A 103 16.35 2.90 4.52
N ILE A 104 16.86 2.09 5.46
CA ILE A 104 18.25 1.62 5.44
C ILE A 104 18.54 0.86 4.14
N GLY A 105 17.67 -0.07 3.75
CA GLY A 105 17.87 -0.84 2.53
C GLY A 105 17.81 0.00 1.26
N ALA A 106 16.90 0.99 1.18
CA ALA A 106 16.85 1.92 0.06
C ALA A 106 18.12 2.78 -0.02
N SER A 107 18.58 3.32 1.13
CA SER A 107 19.81 4.12 1.20
C SER A 107 21.05 3.29 0.83
N LEU A 108 21.11 2.03 1.28
CA LEU A 108 22.23 1.16 0.98
C LEU A 108 22.30 0.82 -0.52
N ALA A 109 21.15 0.66 -1.19
CA ALA A 109 21.13 0.47 -2.65
C ALA A 109 21.72 1.69 -3.39
N ALA A 110 21.40 2.91 -2.95
CA ALA A 110 21.99 4.12 -3.50
C ALA A 110 23.50 4.20 -3.22
N VAL A 111 23.94 3.85 -2.00
CA VAL A 111 25.37 3.80 -1.65
C VAL A 111 26.14 2.81 -2.53
N VAL A 112 25.58 1.60 -2.75
CA VAL A 112 26.19 0.60 -3.65
C VAL A 112 26.27 1.14 -5.08
N THR A 113 25.25 1.85 -5.56
CA THR A 113 25.24 2.48 -6.89
C THR A 113 26.33 3.54 -7.01
N VAL A 114 26.51 4.39 -6.00
CA VAL A 114 27.60 5.39 -5.97
C VAL A 114 28.95 4.72 -5.89
N ALA A 115 29.10 3.65 -5.13
CA ALA A 115 30.36 2.88 -5.07
C ALA A 115 30.70 2.28 -6.46
N LEU A 116 29.70 1.73 -7.16
CA LEU A 116 29.90 1.22 -8.52
C LEU A 116 30.29 2.33 -9.50
N PHE A 117 29.73 3.53 -9.38
CA PHE A 117 30.12 4.67 -10.20
C PHE A 117 31.62 5.00 -10.08
N TYR A 118 32.19 4.94 -8.86
CA TYR A 118 33.61 5.20 -8.65
C TYR A 118 34.54 4.02 -9.01
N ILE A 119 33.97 2.81 -9.09
CA ILE A 119 34.77 1.59 -9.39
C ILE A 119 34.71 1.23 -10.86
N THR A 120 33.68 1.67 -11.57
CA THR A 120 33.45 1.35 -12.97
C THR A 120 33.41 2.63 -13.83
N ASP A 121 33.67 2.48 -15.13
CA ASP A 121 33.55 3.61 -16.07
C ASP A 121 32.12 3.82 -16.59
N ILE A 122 31.10 3.31 -15.87
CA ILE A 122 29.70 3.41 -16.29
C ILE A 122 29.14 4.76 -15.89
N PRO A 123 28.51 5.51 -16.81
CA PRO A 123 27.88 6.78 -16.49
C PRO A 123 26.79 6.65 -15.42
N MET A 124 26.67 7.65 -14.53
CA MET A 124 25.73 7.60 -13.39
C MET A 124 24.28 7.44 -13.85
N GLN A 125 23.87 8.07 -14.95
CA GLN A 125 22.50 7.92 -15.46
C GLN A 125 22.16 6.47 -15.80
N THR A 126 23.12 5.74 -16.40
CA THR A 126 22.95 4.31 -16.68
C THR A 126 22.88 3.50 -15.38
N LEU A 127 23.76 3.77 -14.40
CA LEU A 127 23.74 3.11 -13.10
C LEU A 127 22.46 3.37 -12.32
N VAL A 128 21.87 4.56 -12.42
CA VAL A 128 20.55 4.85 -11.82
C VAL A 128 19.44 4.05 -12.51
N GLY A 129 19.56 3.83 -13.82
CA GLY A 129 18.71 2.90 -14.55
C GLY A 129 18.84 1.47 -14.00
N VAL A 130 20.09 0.97 -13.90
CA VAL A 130 20.40 -0.35 -13.32
C VAL A 130 19.89 -0.45 -11.88
N MET A 131 20.10 0.57 -11.04
CA MET A 131 19.58 0.60 -9.68
C MET A 131 18.04 0.51 -9.64
N SER A 132 17.37 1.29 -10.47
CA SER A 132 15.90 1.26 -10.52
C SER A 132 15.37 -0.11 -10.97
N GLY A 133 16.05 -0.77 -11.90
CA GLY A 133 15.77 -2.15 -12.32
C GLY A 133 16.08 -3.17 -11.22
N ALA A 134 17.22 -3.04 -10.56
CA ALA A 134 17.68 -3.91 -9.47
C ALA A 134 16.74 -3.92 -8.24
N VAL A 135 15.96 -2.88 -8.08
CA VAL A 135 14.97 -2.78 -7.02
C VAL A 135 13.53 -2.74 -7.54
N THR A 136 13.33 -3.11 -8.80
CA THR A 136 12.04 -3.20 -9.51
C THR A 136 11.18 -1.92 -9.41
N ASN A 137 11.82 -0.75 -9.27
CA ASN A 137 11.14 0.52 -9.04
C ASN A 137 10.90 1.32 -10.33
N THR A 138 9.79 1.09 -10.99
CA THR A 138 9.36 1.78 -12.21
C THR A 138 9.19 3.30 -12.05
N PRO A 139 8.60 3.83 -10.97
CA PRO A 139 8.54 5.28 -10.75
C PRO A 139 9.91 5.94 -10.56
N GLY A 140 10.87 5.24 -9.97
CA GLY A 140 12.26 5.70 -9.86
C GLY A 140 12.95 5.81 -11.21
N LEU A 141 12.72 4.83 -12.11
CA LEU A 141 13.16 4.91 -13.50
C LEU A 141 12.65 6.18 -14.18
N ALA A 142 11.34 6.41 -14.09
CA ALA A 142 10.72 7.58 -14.72
C ALA A 142 11.21 8.90 -14.14
N ALA A 143 11.41 8.95 -12.82
CA ALA A 143 11.97 10.12 -12.14
C ALA A 143 13.41 10.41 -12.59
N ALA A 144 14.24 9.37 -12.75
CA ALA A 144 15.59 9.51 -13.28
C ALA A 144 15.60 10.04 -14.72
N GLN A 145 14.77 9.47 -15.60
CA GLN A 145 14.66 9.90 -17.00
C GLN A 145 14.20 11.37 -17.10
N GLN A 146 13.17 11.73 -16.35
CA GLN A 146 12.65 13.10 -16.34
C GLN A 146 13.69 14.08 -15.82
N THR A 147 14.35 13.77 -14.69
CA THR A 147 15.36 14.63 -14.11
C THR A 147 16.56 14.80 -15.04
N TYR A 148 17.01 13.73 -15.67
CA TYR A 148 18.11 13.80 -16.64
C TYR A 148 17.74 14.67 -17.84
N GLN A 149 16.54 14.50 -18.40
CA GLN A 149 16.05 15.32 -19.50
C GLN A 149 15.88 16.80 -19.11
N ASP A 150 15.41 17.08 -17.88
CA ASP A 150 15.27 18.45 -17.37
C ASP A 150 16.62 19.18 -17.24
N ILE A 151 17.71 18.46 -16.94
CA ILE A 151 19.05 19.04 -16.77
C ILE A 151 19.78 19.18 -18.10
N THR A 152 19.75 18.13 -18.92
CA THR A 152 20.57 18.03 -20.14
C THR A 152 19.84 18.50 -21.39
N GLY A 153 18.51 18.58 -21.35
CA GLY A 153 17.64 18.85 -22.51
C GLY A 153 17.47 17.66 -23.46
N VAL A 154 18.11 16.52 -23.17
CA VAL A 154 18.11 15.33 -24.06
C VAL A 154 17.67 14.09 -23.28
N ALA A 155 16.84 13.25 -23.89
CA ALA A 155 16.48 11.96 -23.33
C ALA A 155 17.62 10.94 -23.56
N ASP A 156 18.00 10.20 -22.51
CA ASP A 156 19.00 9.13 -22.59
C ASP A 156 18.33 7.75 -22.44
N GLN A 157 18.47 6.94 -23.48
CA GLN A 157 17.90 5.59 -23.53
C GLN A 157 18.67 4.61 -22.63
N SER A 158 19.92 4.89 -22.29
CA SER A 158 20.76 4.02 -21.45
C SER A 158 20.14 3.80 -20.05
N ILE A 159 19.36 4.78 -19.55
CA ILE A 159 18.64 4.67 -18.28
C ILE A 159 17.59 3.54 -18.36
N ALA A 160 16.79 3.51 -19.44
CA ALA A 160 15.78 2.48 -19.63
C ALA A 160 16.39 1.10 -19.95
N GLN A 161 17.49 1.08 -20.71
CA GLN A 161 18.23 -0.14 -21.03
C GLN A 161 18.87 -0.74 -19.77
N GLY A 162 19.49 0.08 -18.90
CA GLY A 162 20.00 -0.35 -17.60
C GLY A 162 18.93 -0.97 -16.71
N TYR A 163 17.76 -0.33 -16.66
CA TYR A 163 16.60 -0.88 -15.95
C TYR A 163 16.19 -2.25 -16.50
N ALA A 164 16.02 -2.36 -17.82
CA ALA A 164 15.57 -3.59 -18.45
C ALA A 164 16.54 -4.75 -18.25
N VAL A 165 17.85 -4.47 -18.33
CA VAL A 165 18.89 -5.50 -18.12
C VAL A 165 18.88 -6.00 -16.67
N ALA A 166 18.77 -5.12 -15.67
CA ALA A 166 18.83 -5.50 -14.26
C ALA A 166 17.56 -6.18 -13.74
N TYR A 167 16.39 -5.81 -14.27
CA TYR A 167 15.08 -6.18 -13.73
C TYR A 167 14.84 -7.69 -13.58
N PRO A 168 15.08 -8.57 -14.58
CA PRO A 168 14.75 -9.99 -14.49
C PRO A 168 15.51 -10.70 -13.36
N LEU A 169 16.81 -10.42 -13.24
CA LEU A 169 17.64 -11.02 -12.19
C LEU A 169 17.33 -10.41 -10.82
N ALA A 170 16.85 -9.17 -10.75
CA ALA A 170 16.41 -8.55 -9.51
C ALA A 170 15.24 -9.32 -8.90
N VAL A 171 14.20 -9.64 -9.68
CA VAL A 171 13.04 -10.42 -9.20
C VAL A 171 13.49 -11.77 -8.65
N VAL A 172 14.37 -12.48 -9.39
CA VAL A 172 14.94 -13.76 -8.94
C VAL A 172 15.76 -13.57 -7.65
N GLY A 173 16.60 -12.54 -7.59
CA GLY A 173 17.44 -12.22 -6.43
C GLY A 173 16.65 -11.88 -5.19
N ILE A 174 15.54 -11.13 -5.32
CA ILE A 174 14.63 -10.79 -4.22
C ILE A 174 14.00 -12.05 -3.66
N ILE A 175 13.42 -12.91 -4.51
CA ILE A 175 12.82 -14.16 -4.10
C ILE A 175 13.86 -15.11 -3.48
N MET A 176 15.04 -15.20 -4.09
CA MET A 176 16.14 -15.98 -3.55
C MET A 176 16.57 -15.49 -2.17
N THR A 177 16.58 -14.19 -1.91
CA THR A 177 16.87 -13.64 -0.58
C THR A 177 15.81 -14.09 0.45
N ILE A 178 14.53 -14.11 0.09
CA ILE A 178 13.46 -14.62 0.95
C ILE A 178 13.71 -16.10 1.28
N VAL A 179 14.01 -16.92 0.27
CA VAL A 179 14.30 -18.36 0.44
C VAL A 179 15.56 -18.57 1.29
N MET A 180 16.65 -17.86 0.99
CA MET A 180 17.91 -17.95 1.72
C MET A 180 17.75 -17.54 3.18
N THR A 181 16.94 -16.54 3.48
CA THR A 181 16.62 -16.15 4.86
C THR A 181 16.01 -17.33 5.64
N LYS A 182 15.08 -18.07 5.01
CA LYS A 182 14.51 -19.29 5.62
C LYS A 182 15.57 -20.35 5.89
N VAL A 183 16.43 -20.63 4.89
CA VAL A 183 17.44 -21.69 4.97
C VAL A 183 18.54 -21.36 5.98
N VAL A 184 19.08 -20.14 5.92
CA VAL A 184 20.18 -19.70 6.80
C VAL A 184 19.72 -19.59 8.25
N ALA A 185 18.53 -19.06 8.48
CA ALA A 185 17.97 -18.96 9.82
C ALA A 185 17.31 -20.27 10.31
N LYS A 186 17.36 -21.34 9.50
CA LYS A 186 16.77 -22.67 9.82
C LYS A 186 15.31 -22.58 10.27
N ILE A 187 14.51 -21.76 9.59
CA ILE A 187 13.12 -21.50 9.97
C ILE A 187 12.22 -22.66 9.49
N ASN A 188 11.54 -23.28 10.43
CA ASN A 188 10.46 -24.23 10.14
C ASN A 188 9.15 -23.44 9.98
N THR A 189 8.69 -23.29 8.73
CA THR A 189 7.47 -22.52 8.40
C THR A 189 6.21 -23.15 9.02
N ASP A 190 6.14 -24.49 9.10
CA ASP A 190 4.96 -25.18 9.64
C ASP A 190 4.85 -25.01 11.15
N GLU A 191 5.99 -25.06 11.85
CA GLU A 191 6.04 -24.79 13.29
C GLU A 191 5.76 -23.33 13.59
N LEU A 192 6.32 -22.42 12.77
CA LEU A 192 6.04 -21.00 12.89
C LEU A 192 4.56 -20.70 12.66
N GLU A 193 3.93 -21.33 11.68
CA GLU A 193 2.50 -21.16 11.40
C GLU A 193 1.64 -21.67 12.56
N LYS A 194 1.99 -22.84 13.15
CA LYS A 194 1.34 -23.36 14.35
C LYS A 194 1.48 -22.45 15.56
N ARG A 195 2.70 -21.93 15.82
CA ARG A 195 2.94 -20.94 16.89
C ARG A 195 2.13 -19.68 16.70
N LEU A 196 2.11 -19.16 15.46
CA LEU A 196 1.32 -17.96 15.13
C LEU A 196 -0.19 -18.24 15.19
N THR A 197 -0.65 -19.48 14.98
CA THR A 197 -2.05 -19.87 15.18
C THR A 197 -2.39 -19.86 16.66
N ALA A 198 -1.57 -20.44 17.50
CA ALA A 198 -1.76 -20.41 18.94
C ALA A 198 -1.69 -18.99 19.54
N GLN A 199 -0.85 -18.11 18.95
CA GLN A 199 -0.77 -16.70 19.35
C GLN A 199 -1.90 -15.85 18.77
N SER A 200 -2.44 -16.16 17.58
CA SER A 200 -3.50 -15.37 16.97
C SER A 200 -4.89 -15.72 17.49
N ASP A 201 -5.08 -16.87 18.08
CA ASP A 201 -6.25 -17.12 18.92
C ASP A 201 -6.22 -16.21 20.16
N ALA A 202 -5.00 -15.70 20.51
CA ALA A 202 -4.79 -14.68 21.53
C ALA A 202 -4.63 -13.23 20.98
N GLU A 203 -4.25 -13.02 19.70
CA GLU A 203 -3.87 -11.71 19.14
C GLU A 203 -4.67 -11.25 17.91
N THR A 204 -5.84 -11.83 17.62
CA THR A 204 -6.62 -11.43 16.43
C THR A 204 -7.21 -10.03 16.60
N SER A 205 -6.53 -9.09 16.09
CA SER A 205 -6.93 -7.72 15.67
C SER A 205 -6.33 -6.56 16.48
N GLU A 206 -5.92 -5.51 15.77
CA GLU A 206 -5.60 -4.19 16.37
C GLU A 206 -6.77 -3.62 17.21
N THR A 207 -7.95 -4.23 17.09
CA THR A 207 -9.12 -3.99 17.93
C THR A 207 -9.64 -5.29 18.49
N GLU A 208 -9.38 -5.58 19.75
CA GLU A 208 -9.92 -6.74 20.47
C GLU A 208 -11.22 -6.43 21.19
N GLY A 209 -12.10 -7.46 21.26
CA GLY A 209 -13.21 -7.46 22.18
C GLY A 209 -12.81 -8.25 23.42
N VAL A 210 -12.67 -7.60 24.54
CA VAL A 210 -12.37 -8.22 25.83
C VAL A 210 -13.61 -8.25 26.72
N SER A 211 -13.78 -9.35 27.44
CA SER A 211 -14.79 -9.46 28.49
C SER A 211 -14.15 -9.11 29.82
N VAL A 212 -14.71 -8.13 30.53
CA VAL A 212 -14.21 -7.69 31.83
C VAL A 212 -15.34 -7.71 32.84
N GLU A 213 -15.15 -8.41 33.96
CA GLU A 213 -16.09 -8.42 35.07
C GLU A 213 -15.89 -7.18 35.94
N VAL A 214 -16.99 -6.51 36.29
CA VAL A 214 -16.98 -5.32 37.14
C VAL A 214 -16.75 -5.75 38.57
N THR A 215 -15.52 -5.57 39.05
CA THR A 215 -15.12 -5.86 40.42
C THR A 215 -14.55 -4.64 41.14
N ASN A 216 -14.31 -3.53 40.40
CA ASN A 216 -13.82 -2.29 40.98
C ASN A 216 -14.98 -1.53 41.67
N PRO A 217 -14.93 -1.31 43.01
CA PRO A 217 -15.98 -0.60 43.74
C PRO A 217 -16.18 0.84 43.26
N GLU A 218 -15.16 1.48 42.69
CA GLU A 218 -15.30 2.84 42.16
C GLU A 218 -16.22 2.92 40.95
N LEU A 219 -16.53 1.79 40.32
CA LEU A 219 -17.39 1.74 39.13
C LEU A 219 -18.83 1.37 39.47
N PHE A 220 -19.14 0.94 40.69
CA PHE A 220 -20.50 0.54 41.09
C PHE A 220 -21.47 1.73 41.01
N GLY A 221 -22.59 1.52 40.32
CA GLY A 221 -23.61 2.55 40.05
C GLY A 221 -23.19 3.61 39.03
N LYS A 222 -21.97 3.60 38.51
CA LYS A 222 -21.50 4.56 37.52
C LYS A 222 -21.88 4.16 36.11
N THR A 223 -21.81 5.14 35.21
CA THR A 223 -22.19 5.01 33.81
C THR A 223 -20.96 4.89 32.92
N VAL A 224 -21.13 4.53 31.62
CA VAL A 224 -20.06 4.52 30.63
C VAL A 224 -19.38 5.89 30.50
N VAL A 225 -20.13 6.97 30.65
CA VAL A 225 -19.58 8.34 30.57
C VAL A 225 -18.59 8.59 31.72
N GLU A 226 -18.91 8.06 32.90
CA GLU A 226 -18.04 8.18 34.07
C GLU A 226 -16.82 7.25 33.95
N LEU A 227 -17.00 6.03 33.42
CA LEU A 227 -15.86 5.14 33.11
C LEU A 227 -14.88 5.82 32.13
N LYS A 228 -15.38 6.52 31.11
CA LYS A 228 -14.52 7.28 30.18
C LYS A 228 -13.72 8.40 30.84
N LYS A 229 -14.19 8.95 31.97
CA LYS A 229 -13.43 9.95 32.74
C LYS A 229 -12.33 9.33 33.58
N LEU A 230 -12.49 8.07 33.98
CA LEU A 230 -11.45 7.33 34.72
C LEU A 230 -10.27 6.93 33.82
N VAL A 231 -10.52 6.74 32.52
CA VAL A 231 -9.53 6.32 31.52
C VAL A 231 -9.57 7.25 30.29
N PRO A 232 -9.20 8.53 30.43
CA PRO A 232 -9.47 9.58 29.43
C PRO A 232 -8.74 9.38 28.10
N ASP A 233 -7.54 8.81 28.11
CA ASP A 233 -6.67 8.69 26.93
C ASP A 233 -6.85 7.37 26.17
N THR A 234 -7.76 6.49 26.65
CA THR A 234 -8.02 5.19 26.04
C THR A 234 -9.20 5.23 25.07
N GLY A 235 -8.93 4.92 23.81
CA GLY A 235 -9.98 4.73 22.80
C GLY A 235 -10.65 3.36 22.99
N PHE A 236 -11.82 3.32 23.62
CA PHE A 236 -12.59 2.09 23.77
C PHE A 236 -14.09 2.31 23.54
N VAL A 237 -14.80 1.22 23.27
CA VAL A 237 -16.26 1.19 23.16
C VAL A 237 -16.81 0.01 23.96
N VAL A 238 -17.64 0.29 24.96
CA VAL A 238 -18.44 -0.75 25.63
C VAL A 238 -19.60 -1.09 24.71
N SER A 239 -19.60 -2.31 24.18
CA SER A 239 -20.58 -2.78 23.21
C SER A 239 -21.87 -3.22 23.91
N ARG A 240 -21.74 -4.07 24.93
CA ARG A 240 -22.86 -4.68 25.66
C ARG A 240 -22.45 -5.03 27.08
N VAL A 241 -23.45 -5.22 27.94
CA VAL A 241 -23.31 -5.65 29.33
C VAL A 241 -24.16 -6.89 29.53
N LEU A 242 -23.62 -7.92 30.11
CA LEU A 242 -24.35 -9.06 30.66
C LEU A 242 -24.63 -8.73 32.15
N LYS A 243 -25.86 -8.49 32.48
CA LYS A 243 -26.29 -8.21 33.85
C LYS A 243 -26.24 -9.49 34.70
N LYS A 244 -25.57 -9.42 35.87
CA LYS A 244 -25.44 -10.55 36.77
C LYS A 244 -26.81 -11.00 37.32
N ASP A 245 -27.67 -10.05 37.69
CA ASP A 245 -28.96 -10.32 38.37
C ASP A 245 -30.00 -10.94 37.43
N THR A 246 -30.07 -10.47 36.18
CA THR A 246 -31.09 -10.95 35.23
C THR A 246 -30.54 -11.98 34.24
N GLY A 247 -29.24 -12.09 34.08
CA GLY A 247 -28.60 -12.92 33.03
C GLY A 247 -28.85 -12.41 31.61
N GLU A 248 -29.41 -11.22 31.45
CA GLU A 248 -29.75 -10.62 30.16
C GLU A 248 -28.59 -9.80 29.60
N THR A 249 -28.40 -9.88 28.29
CA THR A 249 -27.41 -9.04 27.58
C THR A 249 -28.10 -7.76 27.11
N VAL A 250 -27.64 -6.62 27.61
CA VAL A 250 -28.19 -5.30 27.30
C VAL A 250 -27.21 -4.51 26.46
N LEU A 251 -27.71 -3.83 25.40
CA LEU A 251 -26.92 -2.84 24.66
C LEU A 251 -26.61 -1.64 25.54
N VAL A 252 -25.33 -1.30 25.65
CA VAL A 252 -24.88 -0.22 26.52
C VAL A 252 -25.22 1.15 25.91
N ASN A 253 -25.88 2.01 26.67
CA ASN A 253 -26.06 3.43 26.36
C ASN A 253 -25.31 4.31 27.36
N GLY A 254 -25.34 5.64 27.17
CA GLY A 254 -24.65 6.58 28.06
C GLY A 254 -25.16 6.59 29.49
N LEU A 255 -26.40 6.09 29.72
CA LEU A 255 -27.08 6.04 31.02
C LEU A 255 -27.02 4.65 31.68
N THR A 256 -26.51 3.63 30.99
CA THR A 256 -26.40 2.28 31.54
C THR A 256 -25.48 2.30 32.75
N ARG A 257 -25.98 1.89 33.91
CA ARG A 257 -25.24 1.79 35.17
C ARG A 257 -24.63 0.38 35.31
N PHE A 258 -23.42 0.33 35.83
CA PHE A 258 -22.72 -0.91 36.10
C PHE A 258 -22.88 -1.32 37.55
N GLU A 259 -23.05 -2.61 37.78
CA GLU A 259 -23.23 -3.21 39.10
C GLU A 259 -22.12 -4.27 39.33
N GLU A 260 -21.91 -4.63 40.58
CA GLU A 260 -20.90 -5.64 40.95
C GLU A 260 -21.20 -6.99 40.27
N GLY A 261 -20.19 -7.49 39.54
CA GLY A 261 -20.27 -8.76 38.82
C GLY A 261 -20.97 -8.69 37.47
N ASP A 262 -21.35 -7.50 36.99
CA ASP A 262 -21.74 -7.29 35.60
C ASP A 262 -20.54 -7.63 34.70
N LYS A 263 -20.79 -8.26 33.54
CA LYS A 263 -19.71 -8.52 32.55
C LYS A 263 -19.84 -7.55 31.39
N LEU A 264 -18.77 -6.79 31.15
CA LEU A 264 -18.70 -5.81 30.05
C LEU A 264 -17.99 -6.42 28.85
N PHE A 265 -18.58 -6.31 27.65
CA PHE A 265 -17.89 -6.58 26.42
C PHE A 265 -17.36 -5.27 25.83
N VAL A 266 -16.04 -5.10 25.95
CA VAL A 266 -15.34 -3.86 25.58
C VAL A 266 -14.52 -4.08 24.32
N ILE A 267 -14.66 -3.20 23.32
CA ILE A 267 -13.85 -3.15 22.12
C ILE A 267 -12.79 -2.06 22.33
N LEU A 268 -11.52 -2.42 22.23
CA LEU A 268 -10.39 -1.53 22.49
C LEU A 268 -9.20 -1.90 21.60
N ASN A 269 -8.20 -1.03 21.57
CA ASN A 269 -6.88 -1.38 20.99
C ASN A 269 -6.09 -2.22 22.00
N THR A 270 -5.39 -3.24 21.54
CA THR A 270 -4.56 -4.16 22.36
C THR A 270 -3.57 -3.44 23.30
N THR A 271 -3.13 -2.23 22.93
CA THR A 271 -2.24 -1.41 23.77
C THR A 271 -2.88 -0.88 25.05
N ASN A 272 -4.21 -0.87 25.12
CA ASN A 272 -4.99 -0.23 26.18
C ASN A 272 -5.75 -1.22 27.06
N GLU A 273 -5.51 -2.52 26.89
CA GLU A 273 -6.21 -3.58 27.62
C GLU A 273 -5.99 -3.48 29.14
N GLN A 274 -4.74 -3.31 29.57
CA GLN A 274 -4.39 -3.25 30.98
C GLN A 274 -5.03 -2.05 31.69
N ASP A 275 -5.16 -0.92 31.02
CA ASP A 275 -5.76 0.28 31.59
C ASP A 275 -7.27 0.07 31.85
N ILE A 276 -7.95 -0.57 30.89
CA ILE A 276 -9.38 -0.89 31.03
C ILE A 276 -9.62 -1.98 32.07
N VAL A 277 -8.81 -3.03 32.08
CA VAL A 277 -8.94 -4.09 33.09
C VAL A 277 -8.70 -3.52 34.49
N SER A 278 -7.70 -2.66 34.66
CA SER A 278 -7.43 -2.01 35.95
C SER A 278 -8.57 -1.10 36.42
N ALA A 279 -9.24 -0.41 35.48
CA ALA A 279 -10.35 0.48 35.82
C ALA A 279 -11.67 -0.25 36.10
N VAL A 280 -11.93 -1.37 35.40
CA VAL A 280 -13.19 -2.10 35.49
C VAL A 280 -13.13 -3.23 36.52
N GLY A 281 -12.04 -4.01 36.52
CA GLY A 281 -11.88 -5.10 37.45
C GLY A 281 -11.09 -6.30 36.89
N LYS A 282 -11.73 -7.45 36.73
CA LYS A 282 -11.07 -8.70 36.38
C LYS A 282 -11.35 -9.13 34.94
N LEU A 283 -10.30 -9.53 34.21
CA LEU A 283 -10.47 -10.12 32.88
C LEU A 283 -11.26 -11.43 32.97
N ASP A 284 -12.34 -11.54 32.21
CA ASP A 284 -13.12 -12.77 32.11
C ASP A 284 -12.62 -13.59 30.91
N THR A 285 -11.95 -14.69 31.17
CA THR A 285 -11.42 -15.63 30.18
C THR A 285 -12.42 -16.70 29.76
N SER A 286 -13.65 -16.66 30.30
CA SER A 286 -14.71 -17.59 29.92
C SER A 286 -15.22 -17.28 28.50
N ASP A 287 -15.31 -18.30 27.67
CA ASP A 287 -15.49 -18.34 26.21
C ASP A 287 -16.31 -17.21 25.56
N HIS A 288 -15.75 -16.65 24.48
CA HIS A 288 -16.41 -15.72 23.54
C HIS A 288 -17.75 -16.24 22.95
N VAL A 289 -17.95 -17.54 22.94
CA VAL A 289 -19.13 -18.24 22.42
C VAL A 289 -20.40 -17.84 23.18
N THR A 290 -20.31 -17.56 24.47
CA THR A 290 -21.45 -17.20 25.32
C THR A 290 -22.12 -15.85 24.99
N TRP A 291 -21.40 -14.90 24.38
CA TRP A 291 -21.95 -13.58 24.04
C TRP A 291 -22.86 -13.59 22.80
N VAL A 292 -22.63 -14.50 21.86
CA VAL A 292 -23.44 -14.65 20.63
C VAL A 292 -24.71 -15.46 20.93
N GLU A 293 -24.60 -16.51 21.74
CA GLU A 293 -25.72 -17.42 22.04
C GLU A 293 -26.75 -16.83 23.01
N LYS A 294 -26.34 -15.96 23.94
CA LYS A 294 -27.23 -15.35 24.94
C LYS A 294 -27.98 -14.12 24.48
N SER A 295 -27.71 -13.57 23.29
CA SER A 295 -28.41 -12.39 22.76
C SER A 295 -29.31 -12.78 21.58
N GLN A 296 -30.47 -13.40 21.87
CA GLN A 296 -31.42 -13.84 20.82
C GLN A 296 -31.94 -12.70 19.91
N ASP A 297 -31.84 -11.43 20.30
CA ASP A 297 -32.35 -10.29 19.54
C ASP A 297 -31.28 -9.30 19.06
N VAL A 298 -29.98 -9.53 19.32
CA VAL A 298 -28.91 -8.61 18.97
C VAL A 298 -28.00 -9.21 17.92
N ILE A 299 -28.01 -8.61 16.72
CA ILE A 299 -27.12 -8.99 15.63
C ILE A 299 -25.95 -8.03 15.51
N ALA A 300 -24.83 -8.52 14.96
CA ALA A 300 -23.70 -7.73 14.53
C ALA A 300 -23.54 -7.87 13.01
N ARG A 301 -23.67 -6.75 12.28
CA ARG A 301 -23.61 -6.74 10.81
C ARG A 301 -22.68 -5.66 10.33
N TRP A 302 -21.84 -6.00 9.35
CA TRP A 302 -21.06 -5.02 8.61
C TRP A 302 -21.96 -4.27 7.63
N VAL A 303 -21.96 -2.95 7.75
CA VAL A 303 -22.76 -2.03 6.93
C VAL A 303 -21.82 -1.11 6.18
N LEU A 304 -22.02 -0.97 4.88
CA LEU A 304 -21.17 -0.16 4.01
C LEU A 304 -21.67 1.29 3.97
N LEU A 305 -20.78 2.24 4.29
CA LEU A 305 -21.08 3.65 4.16
C LEU A 305 -20.98 4.09 2.70
N SER A 306 -22.10 4.15 2.00
CA SER A 306 -22.16 4.53 0.58
C SER A 306 -22.75 5.93 0.33
N ASP A 307 -23.47 6.51 1.29
CA ASP A 307 -23.99 7.87 1.16
C ASP A 307 -22.87 8.92 1.31
N SER A 308 -22.62 9.68 0.24
CA SER A 308 -21.61 10.74 0.21
C SER A 308 -21.89 11.90 1.17
N LYS A 309 -23.15 12.11 1.57
CA LYS A 309 -23.56 13.16 2.52
C LYS A 309 -23.04 12.93 3.94
N LEU A 310 -22.66 11.68 4.25
CA LEU A 310 -22.12 11.29 5.54
C LEU A 310 -20.60 11.35 5.58
N ASN A 311 -19.96 11.60 4.45
CA ASN A 311 -18.51 11.72 4.34
C ASN A 311 -18.00 12.90 5.21
N GLY A 312 -17.01 12.64 6.07
CA GLY A 312 -16.44 13.64 6.99
C GLY A 312 -17.22 13.87 8.28
N LYS A 313 -18.45 13.36 8.42
CA LYS A 313 -19.21 13.43 9.69
C LYS A 313 -18.59 12.50 10.73
N THR A 314 -18.71 12.88 12.00
CA THR A 314 -18.27 12.02 13.09
C THR A 314 -19.36 11.01 13.49
N LEU A 315 -18.98 9.90 14.12
CA LEU A 315 -19.95 8.94 14.67
C LEU A 315 -20.90 9.60 15.70
N LYS A 316 -20.39 10.61 16.43
CA LYS A 316 -21.19 11.39 17.39
C LYS A 316 -22.29 12.18 16.66
N ASP A 317 -21.99 12.79 15.52
CA ASP A 317 -22.95 13.61 14.75
C ASP A 317 -24.11 12.78 14.21
N LEU A 318 -23.89 11.49 13.98
CA LEU A 318 -24.91 10.59 13.45
C LEU A 318 -25.93 10.14 14.49
N LYS A 319 -25.65 10.31 15.79
CA LYS A 319 -26.53 9.97 16.90
C LYS A 319 -27.25 8.61 16.75
N LEU A 320 -26.50 7.60 16.29
CA LEU A 320 -27.04 6.30 15.88
C LEU A 320 -27.78 5.55 16.98
N ARG A 321 -27.37 5.76 18.24
CA ARG A 321 -28.06 5.19 19.40
C ARG A 321 -29.41 5.84 19.65
N GLU A 322 -29.50 7.16 19.44
CA GLU A 322 -30.75 7.92 19.64
C GLU A 322 -31.77 7.62 18.54
N HIS A 323 -31.32 7.57 17.27
CA HIS A 323 -32.21 7.41 16.12
C HIS A 323 -32.55 5.95 15.79
N PHE A 324 -31.60 5.03 15.97
CA PHE A 324 -31.77 3.63 15.51
C PHE A 324 -31.56 2.59 16.61
N ASN A 325 -31.16 2.98 17.82
CA ASN A 325 -30.76 2.07 18.89
C ASN A 325 -29.65 1.08 18.42
N VAL A 326 -28.66 1.61 17.65
CA VAL A 326 -27.53 0.86 17.10
C VAL A 326 -26.22 1.41 17.64
N SER A 327 -25.32 0.52 18.02
CA SER A 327 -23.94 0.84 18.38
C SER A 327 -23.01 0.44 17.27
N VAL A 328 -22.16 1.36 16.80
CA VAL A 328 -21.01 1.02 15.94
C VAL A 328 -19.83 0.72 16.83
N THR A 329 -19.21 -0.44 16.63
CA THR A 329 -18.11 -0.92 17.49
C THR A 329 -16.76 -0.88 16.81
N ARG A 330 -16.73 -1.15 15.50
CA ARG A 330 -15.53 -1.14 14.65
C ARG A 330 -15.82 -0.48 13.33
N VAL A 331 -14.78 0.11 12.74
CA VAL A 331 -14.79 0.64 11.38
C VAL A 331 -13.63 0.00 10.61
N ASP A 332 -13.95 -0.66 9.49
CA ASP A 332 -12.93 -1.14 8.54
C ASP A 332 -12.81 -0.11 7.42
N ARG A 333 -11.66 0.54 7.35
CA ARG A 333 -11.29 1.51 6.34
C ARG A 333 -10.14 0.97 5.51
N ALA A 334 -10.42 0.57 4.28
CA ALA A 334 -9.42 0.01 3.37
C ALA A 334 -8.58 -1.12 3.99
N GLY A 335 -9.21 -2.04 4.75
CA GLY A 335 -8.55 -3.14 5.44
C GLY A 335 -7.94 -2.81 6.81
N VAL A 336 -7.95 -1.54 7.22
CA VAL A 336 -7.50 -1.12 8.56
C VAL A 336 -8.69 -1.09 9.53
N LYS A 337 -8.64 -1.89 10.57
CA LYS A 337 -9.67 -1.94 11.61
C LYS A 337 -9.43 -0.85 12.65
N LEU A 338 -10.39 0.05 12.79
CA LEU A 338 -10.39 1.17 13.72
C LEU A 338 -11.44 0.96 14.82
N VAL A 339 -11.14 1.40 16.04
CA VAL A 339 -12.16 1.49 17.11
C VAL A 339 -13.13 2.62 16.77
N ALA A 340 -14.43 2.35 16.87
CA ALA A 340 -15.47 3.31 16.54
C ALA A 340 -15.68 4.37 17.64
N VAL A 341 -14.64 5.18 17.89
CA VAL A 341 -14.72 6.27 18.87
C VAL A 341 -15.64 7.40 18.38
N PRO A 342 -16.32 8.15 19.28
CA PRO A 342 -17.32 9.15 18.90
C PRO A 342 -16.84 10.24 17.94
N TYR A 343 -15.58 10.62 18.04
CA TYR A 343 -14.96 11.68 17.22
C TYR A 343 -14.34 11.14 15.91
N LEU A 344 -14.45 9.84 15.64
CA LEU A 344 -13.97 9.26 14.39
C LEU A 344 -14.77 9.83 13.21
N LYS A 345 -14.10 10.54 12.32
CA LYS A 345 -14.68 11.02 11.06
C LYS A 345 -14.84 9.86 10.10
N LEU A 346 -16.03 9.68 9.58
CA LEU A 346 -16.38 8.64 8.62
C LEU A 346 -15.95 9.02 7.20
N GLN A 347 -15.60 8.03 6.42
CA GLN A 347 -15.29 8.18 5.00
C GLN A 347 -16.20 7.27 4.17
N GLN A 348 -16.60 7.74 3.00
CA GLN A 348 -17.34 6.92 2.05
C GLN A 348 -16.49 5.68 1.71
N GLY A 349 -17.12 4.49 1.76
CA GLY A 349 -16.41 3.22 1.63
C GLY A 349 -16.01 2.55 2.94
N ASP A 350 -16.14 3.24 4.09
CA ASP A 350 -15.98 2.61 5.40
C ASP A 350 -17.00 1.49 5.58
N LYS A 351 -16.58 0.35 6.14
CA LYS A 351 -17.48 -0.69 6.64
C LYS A 351 -17.62 -0.52 8.14
N LEU A 352 -18.85 -0.34 8.61
CA LEU A 352 -19.20 -0.10 10.00
C LEU A 352 -19.75 -1.39 10.60
N LEU A 353 -19.16 -1.92 11.68
CA LEU A 353 -19.74 -3.03 12.42
C LEU A 353 -20.84 -2.50 13.34
N CYS A 354 -22.06 -2.61 12.87
CA CYS A 354 -23.27 -2.19 13.57
C CYS A 354 -23.80 -3.33 14.45
N VAL A 355 -24.07 -3.03 15.72
CA VAL A 355 -24.59 -3.96 16.71
C VAL A 355 -25.92 -3.43 17.25
N GLY A 356 -26.98 -4.23 17.15
CA GLY A 356 -28.33 -3.83 17.56
C GLY A 356 -29.37 -4.87 17.17
N GLY A 357 -30.64 -4.59 17.43
CA GLY A 357 -31.72 -5.43 16.93
C GLY A 357 -31.78 -5.47 15.41
N GLU A 358 -32.21 -6.56 14.81
CA GLU A 358 -32.17 -6.78 13.36
C GLU A 358 -32.85 -5.66 12.57
N LYS A 359 -34.05 -5.24 13.00
CA LYS A 359 -34.80 -4.12 12.40
C LYS A 359 -34.03 -2.79 12.52
N SER A 360 -33.43 -2.55 13.68
CA SER A 360 -32.63 -1.36 13.98
C SER A 360 -31.38 -1.28 13.10
N VAL A 361 -30.66 -2.39 12.99
CA VAL A 361 -29.45 -2.47 12.14
C VAL A 361 -29.82 -2.30 10.67
N SER A 362 -30.96 -2.86 10.23
CA SER A 362 -31.44 -2.70 8.86
C SER A 362 -31.85 -1.26 8.55
N ALA A 363 -32.50 -0.56 9.49
CA ALA A 363 -32.84 0.86 9.34
C ALA A 363 -31.61 1.75 9.31
N ALA A 364 -30.64 1.50 10.18
CA ALA A 364 -29.35 2.19 10.16
C ALA A 364 -28.60 1.93 8.84
N ALA A 365 -28.57 0.68 8.35
CA ALA A 365 -27.96 0.32 7.09
C ALA A 365 -28.58 1.10 5.91
N HIS A 366 -29.90 1.23 5.89
CA HIS A 366 -30.57 2.04 4.87
C HIS A 366 -30.16 3.53 4.94
N SER A 367 -29.96 4.08 6.13
CA SER A 367 -29.51 5.47 6.30
C SER A 367 -28.06 5.69 5.88
N PHE A 368 -27.22 4.65 5.92
CA PHE A 368 -25.83 4.67 5.41
C PHE A 368 -25.75 4.44 3.89
N GLY A 369 -26.88 4.06 3.28
CA GLY A 369 -26.98 3.68 1.90
C GLY A 369 -26.74 2.19 1.67
N ASP A 370 -25.87 1.52 2.43
CA ASP A 370 -25.49 0.09 2.41
C ASP A 370 -25.55 -0.55 1.02
N SER A 371 -25.07 0.18 0.02
CA SER A 371 -25.18 -0.19 -1.38
C SER A 371 -23.81 -0.14 -2.06
N SER A 372 -23.28 -1.32 -2.40
CA SER A 372 -22.09 -1.42 -3.25
C SER A 372 -22.32 -0.78 -4.62
N LYS A 373 -23.56 -0.77 -5.13
CA LYS A 373 -23.91 -0.13 -6.40
C LYS A 373 -23.74 1.39 -6.37
N ALA A 374 -24.01 2.04 -5.24
CA ALA A 374 -23.83 3.49 -5.09
C ALA A 374 -22.33 3.88 -5.12
N LEU A 375 -21.47 2.98 -4.68
CA LEU A 375 -20.02 3.14 -4.72
C LEU A 375 -19.40 2.84 -6.09
N ASN A 376 -20.15 2.22 -7.00
CA ASN A 376 -19.65 1.88 -8.34
C ASN A 376 -19.54 3.10 -9.28
N LYS A 377 -19.93 4.29 -8.84
CA LYS A 377 -19.71 5.53 -9.61
C LYS A 377 -18.41 6.18 -9.15
N PRO A 378 -17.30 6.03 -9.90
CA PRO A 378 -16.03 6.64 -9.54
C PRO A 378 -16.16 8.17 -9.62
N ASN A 379 -15.59 8.89 -8.66
CA ASN A 379 -15.54 10.33 -8.69
C ASN A 379 -14.32 10.79 -9.53
N LEU A 380 -14.50 10.84 -10.84
CA LEU A 380 -13.44 11.25 -11.76
C LEU A 380 -12.99 12.70 -11.50
N PHE A 381 -13.88 13.60 -11.06
CA PHE A 381 -13.52 14.99 -10.73
C PHE A 381 -12.41 15.04 -9.66
N ALA A 382 -12.56 14.30 -8.57
CA ALA A 382 -11.56 14.28 -7.51
C ALA A 382 -10.22 13.70 -7.99
N ILE A 383 -10.25 12.69 -8.87
CA ILE A 383 -9.03 12.10 -9.45
C ILE A 383 -8.29 13.12 -10.32
N PHE A 384 -8.99 13.74 -11.28
CA PHE A 384 -8.33 14.70 -12.19
C PHE A 384 -7.92 16.00 -11.49
N LEU A 385 -8.72 16.49 -10.54
CA LEU A 385 -8.31 17.64 -9.72
C LEU A 385 -7.05 17.36 -8.92
N GLY A 386 -7.00 16.19 -8.26
CA GLY A 386 -5.82 15.78 -7.51
C GLY A 386 -4.61 15.55 -8.42
N LEU A 387 -4.80 15.02 -9.63
CA LEU A 387 -3.74 14.87 -10.62
C LEU A 387 -3.18 16.24 -11.05
N ILE A 388 -4.05 17.22 -11.33
CA ILE A 388 -3.63 18.61 -11.65
C ILE A 388 -2.80 19.18 -10.50
N LEU A 389 -3.30 19.12 -9.27
CA LEU A 389 -2.56 19.60 -8.09
C LEU A 389 -1.23 18.86 -7.91
N GLY A 390 -1.21 17.56 -8.19
CA GLY A 390 -0.01 16.75 -8.16
C GLY A 390 1.03 17.18 -9.18
N ILE A 391 0.61 17.43 -10.41
CA ILE A 391 1.50 17.93 -11.47
C ILE A 391 2.03 19.31 -11.12
N ILE A 392 1.18 20.22 -10.63
CA ILE A 392 1.60 21.55 -10.18
C ILE A 392 2.67 21.42 -9.08
N LEU A 393 2.41 20.62 -8.05
CA LEU A 393 3.38 20.37 -6.98
C LEU A 393 4.67 19.73 -7.52
N GLY A 394 4.55 18.81 -8.47
CA GLY A 394 5.68 18.12 -9.10
C GLY A 394 6.60 19.06 -9.88
N MET A 395 6.03 20.07 -10.50
CA MET A 395 6.76 21.04 -11.31
C MET A 395 7.31 22.24 -10.51
N LEU A 396 6.98 22.36 -9.22
CA LEU A 396 7.52 23.42 -8.37
C LEU A 396 9.05 23.27 -8.23
N PRO A 397 9.83 24.29 -8.65
CA PRO A 397 11.28 24.25 -8.50
C PRO A 397 11.68 24.53 -7.03
N ILE A 398 12.28 23.55 -6.38
CA ILE A 398 12.81 23.67 -5.02
C ILE A 398 14.31 23.98 -5.15
N VAL A 399 14.69 25.21 -4.87
CA VAL A 399 16.09 25.63 -4.91
C VAL A 399 16.78 25.19 -3.63
N ILE A 400 17.75 24.27 -3.76
CA ILE A 400 18.59 23.81 -2.64
C ILE A 400 20.00 24.35 -2.88
N PRO A 401 20.57 25.12 -1.93
CA PRO A 401 21.94 25.60 -2.07
C PRO A 401 22.94 24.46 -2.26
N GLY A 402 23.78 24.55 -3.30
CA GLY A 402 24.77 23.51 -3.63
C GLY A 402 24.35 22.49 -4.69
N LEU A 403 23.10 22.56 -5.19
CA LEU A 403 22.70 21.80 -6.38
C LEU A 403 22.81 22.70 -7.62
N SER A 404 23.24 22.10 -8.73
CA SER A 404 23.41 22.76 -10.03
C SER A 404 22.08 23.15 -10.70
N ALA A 405 20.99 22.46 -10.35
CA ALA A 405 19.65 22.74 -10.85
C ALA A 405 18.61 22.62 -9.72
N PRO A 406 17.44 23.31 -9.83
CA PRO A 406 16.37 23.16 -8.86
C PRO A 406 15.83 21.73 -8.83
N LEU A 407 15.65 21.17 -7.64
CA LEU A 407 14.98 19.89 -7.45
C LEU A 407 13.49 20.03 -7.78
N LYS A 408 12.98 19.20 -8.67
CA LYS A 408 11.55 19.07 -8.94
C LYS A 408 11.11 17.66 -8.55
N LEU A 409 9.95 17.51 -7.92
CA LEU A 409 9.40 16.19 -7.62
C LEU A 409 8.96 15.41 -8.88
N GLY A 410 8.76 16.14 -9.99
CA GLY A 410 8.40 15.58 -11.29
C GLY A 410 7.01 14.95 -11.32
N LEU A 411 6.71 14.31 -12.46
CA LEU A 411 5.43 13.63 -12.71
C LEU A 411 5.23 12.35 -11.88
N ALA A 412 6.28 11.86 -11.22
CA ALA A 412 6.18 10.72 -10.31
C ALA A 412 5.98 11.15 -8.86
N GLY A 413 6.78 12.10 -8.34
CA GLY A 413 6.76 12.49 -6.93
C GLY A 413 5.59 13.38 -6.55
N GLY A 414 5.28 14.40 -7.36
CA GLY A 414 4.19 15.34 -7.08
C GLY A 414 2.81 14.67 -6.99
N PRO A 415 2.39 13.92 -8.02
CA PRO A 415 1.13 13.18 -7.97
C PRO A 415 1.06 12.16 -6.82
N LEU A 416 2.15 11.49 -6.48
CA LEU A 416 2.19 10.57 -5.35
C LEU A 416 1.88 11.27 -4.02
N ILE A 417 2.56 12.39 -3.75
CA ILE A 417 2.39 13.15 -2.50
C ILE A 417 0.95 13.67 -2.38
N VAL A 418 0.45 14.33 -3.45
CA VAL A 418 -0.92 14.86 -3.44
C VAL A 418 -1.94 13.72 -3.26
N ALA A 419 -1.75 12.59 -3.93
CA ALA A 419 -2.64 11.45 -3.80
C ALA A 419 -2.64 10.84 -2.38
N ILE A 420 -1.48 10.77 -1.70
CA ILE A 420 -1.39 10.35 -0.29
C ILE A 420 -2.16 11.34 0.62
N ILE A 421 -1.98 12.66 0.41
CA ILE A 421 -2.65 13.70 1.19
C ILE A 421 -4.17 13.63 0.96
N VAL A 422 -4.59 13.59 -0.29
CA VAL A 422 -6.00 13.54 -0.68
C VAL A 422 -6.65 12.22 -0.25
N GLY A 423 -5.95 11.10 -0.37
CA GLY A 423 -6.41 9.80 0.15
C GLY A 423 -6.63 9.80 1.66
N ARG A 424 -5.83 10.58 2.42
CA ARG A 424 -5.93 10.65 3.88
C ARG A 424 -6.94 11.69 4.37
N TRP A 425 -6.90 12.90 3.79
CA TRP A 425 -7.67 14.06 4.27
C TRP A 425 -8.71 14.57 3.27
N GLY A 426 -8.80 14.02 2.06
CA GLY A 426 -9.73 14.49 1.03
C GLY A 426 -11.17 14.55 1.50
N ALA A 427 -11.59 13.58 2.32
CA ALA A 427 -12.89 13.57 2.95
C ALA A 427 -13.14 14.80 3.84
N GLU A 428 -12.12 15.33 4.51
CA GLU A 428 -12.21 16.51 5.38
C GLU A 428 -12.40 17.80 4.59
N PHE A 429 -11.91 17.82 3.34
CA PHE A 429 -12.05 18.94 2.40
C PHE A 429 -13.27 18.80 1.48
N GLY A 430 -14.17 17.84 1.76
CA GLY A 430 -15.36 17.63 0.94
C GLY A 430 -15.07 17.01 -0.43
N LEU A 431 -13.87 16.49 -0.65
CA LEU A 431 -13.51 15.73 -1.85
C LEU A 431 -13.72 14.23 -1.56
N PRO A 432 -14.80 13.61 -2.03
CA PRO A 432 -14.96 12.16 -1.92
C PRO A 432 -13.95 11.48 -2.85
N THR A 433 -12.91 10.92 -2.27
CA THR A 433 -11.82 10.24 -2.98
C THR A 433 -12.03 8.73 -3.11
N TYR A 434 -13.20 8.26 -2.64
CA TYR A 434 -13.52 6.85 -2.73
C TYR A 434 -13.61 6.42 -4.20
N THR A 435 -12.73 5.52 -4.57
CA THR A 435 -12.83 4.69 -5.77
C THR A 435 -12.97 3.25 -5.31
N THR A 436 -13.77 2.45 -6.01
CA THR A 436 -13.76 1.01 -5.74
C THR A 436 -12.35 0.47 -5.95
N THR A 437 -11.93 -0.48 -5.14
CA THR A 437 -10.60 -1.12 -5.29
C THR A 437 -10.37 -1.58 -6.72
N SER A 438 -11.40 -2.15 -7.36
CA SER A 438 -11.33 -2.61 -8.75
C SER A 438 -11.09 -1.46 -9.74
N ALA A 439 -11.77 -0.32 -9.58
CA ALA A 439 -11.59 0.85 -10.46
C ALA A 439 -10.18 1.45 -10.28
N ASN A 440 -9.71 1.57 -9.03
CA ASN A 440 -8.36 2.07 -8.76
C ASN A 440 -7.27 1.14 -9.33
N LEU A 441 -7.43 -0.17 -9.16
CA LEU A 441 -6.53 -1.17 -9.76
C LEU A 441 -6.53 -1.08 -11.29
N MET A 442 -7.70 -0.93 -11.92
CA MET A 442 -7.79 -0.81 -13.38
C MET A 442 -7.07 0.44 -13.89
N ILE A 443 -7.27 1.60 -13.26
CA ILE A 443 -6.60 2.84 -13.63
C ILE A 443 -5.08 2.70 -13.44
N ARG A 444 -4.65 2.11 -12.34
CA ARG A 444 -3.25 1.82 -12.05
C ARG A 444 -2.61 0.94 -13.12
N GLU A 445 -3.26 -0.17 -13.48
CA GLU A 445 -2.75 -1.12 -14.48
C GLU A 445 -2.71 -0.48 -15.89
N ILE A 446 -3.72 0.27 -16.28
CA ILE A 446 -3.71 0.99 -17.58
C ILE A 446 -2.53 1.96 -17.63
N GLY A 447 -2.34 2.77 -16.58
CA GLY A 447 -1.22 3.71 -16.50
C GLY A 447 0.14 3.01 -16.58
N LEU A 448 0.31 1.93 -15.80
CA LEU A 448 1.55 1.13 -15.80
C LEU A 448 1.82 0.48 -17.16
N CYS A 449 0.81 -0.13 -17.79
CA CYS A 449 0.94 -0.77 -19.09
C CYS A 449 1.34 0.23 -20.17
N ALA A 450 0.70 1.40 -20.21
CA ALA A 450 1.03 2.46 -21.16
C ALA A 450 2.48 2.94 -20.97
N PHE A 451 2.88 3.20 -19.71
CA PHE A 451 4.24 3.61 -19.37
C PHE A 451 5.28 2.56 -19.82
N LEU A 452 5.09 1.29 -19.44
CA LEU A 452 6.05 0.22 -19.76
C LEU A 452 6.16 -0.04 -21.27
N ALA A 453 5.06 0.02 -22.00
CA ALA A 453 5.06 -0.15 -23.44
C ALA A 453 5.85 0.98 -24.14
N CYS A 454 5.62 2.23 -23.74
CA CYS A 454 6.32 3.38 -24.30
C CYS A 454 7.82 3.35 -23.98
N VAL A 455 8.18 3.05 -22.73
CA VAL A 455 9.58 2.92 -22.30
C VAL A 455 10.27 1.76 -23.05
N GLY A 456 9.59 0.62 -23.18
CA GLY A 456 10.12 -0.54 -23.87
C GLY A 456 10.41 -0.26 -25.35
N LEU A 457 9.44 0.32 -26.06
CA LEU A 457 9.60 0.68 -27.47
C LEU A 457 10.76 1.67 -27.67
N GLY A 458 10.90 2.68 -26.80
CA GLY A 458 12.00 3.64 -26.85
C GLY A 458 13.36 3.01 -26.52
N ALA A 459 13.42 2.12 -25.54
CA ALA A 459 14.66 1.44 -25.13
C ALA A 459 15.11 0.34 -26.09
N GLY A 460 14.22 -0.13 -26.97
CA GLY A 460 14.51 -1.24 -27.89
C GLY A 460 15.53 -0.88 -28.96
N GLN A 461 15.59 0.37 -29.38
CA GLN A 461 16.57 0.81 -30.37
C GLN A 461 17.98 0.72 -29.77
N GLY A 462 18.87 -0.07 -30.41
CA GLY A 462 20.24 -0.26 -29.96
C GLY A 462 20.42 -1.12 -28.70
N PHE A 463 19.38 -1.80 -28.22
CA PHE A 463 19.45 -2.60 -26.99
C PHE A 463 20.44 -3.78 -27.10
N ILE A 464 20.42 -4.49 -28.23
CA ILE A 464 21.32 -5.62 -28.46
C ILE A 464 22.77 -5.13 -28.60
N GLU A 465 22.98 -4.01 -29.30
CA GLU A 465 24.30 -3.38 -29.44
C GLU A 465 24.85 -2.97 -28.06
N THR A 466 24.03 -2.37 -27.22
CA THR A 466 24.40 -2.00 -25.85
C THR A 466 24.81 -3.23 -25.02
N LEU A 467 24.06 -4.33 -25.14
CA LEU A 467 24.41 -5.56 -24.45
C LEU A 467 25.75 -6.12 -24.96
N ALA A 468 25.96 -6.13 -26.28
CA ALA A 468 27.21 -6.64 -26.90
C ALA A 468 28.44 -5.80 -26.54
N GLN A 469 28.28 -4.49 -26.34
CA GLN A 469 29.34 -3.56 -25.95
C GLN A 469 29.66 -3.55 -24.44
N GLY A 470 29.20 -4.54 -23.67
CA GLY A 470 29.53 -4.70 -22.26
C GLY A 470 28.32 -4.52 -21.30
N GLY A 471 27.15 -4.20 -21.82
CA GLY A 471 25.91 -4.05 -21.02
C GLY A 471 25.50 -5.33 -20.27
N TYR A 472 26.01 -6.50 -20.64
CA TYR A 472 25.83 -7.75 -19.89
C TYR A 472 26.40 -7.65 -18.46
N ALA A 473 27.44 -6.84 -18.22
CA ALA A 473 27.99 -6.61 -16.88
C ALA A 473 26.98 -5.94 -15.94
N TRP A 474 26.02 -5.18 -16.49
CA TRP A 474 24.96 -4.53 -15.70
C TRP A 474 24.05 -5.54 -15.00
N LEU A 475 23.94 -6.78 -15.51
CA LEU A 475 23.29 -7.91 -14.82
C LEU A 475 23.95 -8.18 -13.46
N GLY A 476 25.28 -8.26 -13.43
CA GLY A 476 26.04 -8.49 -12.20
C GLY A 476 25.95 -7.32 -11.23
N TYR A 477 26.06 -6.10 -11.73
CA TYR A 477 25.93 -4.90 -10.91
C TYR A 477 24.50 -4.74 -10.36
N GLY A 478 23.50 -5.00 -11.18
CA GLY A 478 22.10 -5.04 -10.74
C GLY A 478 21.90 -6.05 -9.62
N LEU A 479 22.44 -7.26 -9.77
CA LEU A 479 22.34 -8.29 -8.73
C LEU A 479 23.05 -7.87 -7.43
N LEU A 480 24.18 -7.19 -7.51
CA LEU A 480 24.88 -6.62 -6.35
C LEU A 480 24.02 -5.58 -5.62
N ILE A 481 23.43 -4.65 -6.37
CA ILE A 481 22.52 -3.61 -5.83
C ILE A 481 21.27 -4.24 -5.23
N THR A 482 20.81 -5.39 -5.75
CA THR A 482 19.67 -6.12 -5.18
C THR A 482 20.06 -6.84 -3.89
N LEU A 483 21.05 -7.75 -3.98
CA LEU A 483 21.32 -8.72 -2.91
C LEU A 483 21.95 -8.09 -1.67
N LEU A 484 22.93 -7.19 -1.83
CA LEU A 484 23.68 -6.66 -0.69
C LEU A 484 22.78 -5.93 0.31
N PRO A 485 21.92 -4.96 -0.10
CA PRO A 485 20.98 -4.32 0.82
C PRO A 485 19.99 -5.30 1.44
N LEU A 486 19.48 -6.26 0.64
CA LEU A 486 18.48 -7.21 1.11
C LEU A 486 19.03 -8.17 2.16
N ILE A 487 20.25 -8.68 1.97
CA ILE A 487 20.93 -9.56 2.94
C ILE A 487 21.15 -8.81 4.26
N VAL A 488 21.62 -7.57 4.21
CA VAL A 488 21.83 -6.74 5.40
C VAL A 488 20.51 -6.51 6.15
N VAL A 489 19.48 -6.12 5.43
CA VAL A 489 18.15 -5.85 6.02
C VAL A 489 17.50 -7.12 6.56
N ALA A 490 17.60 -8.25 5.84
CA ALA A 490 17.09 -9.54 6.31
C ALA A 490 17.80 -9.97 7.60
N PHE A 491 19.11 -9.83 7.66
CA PHE A 491 19.91 -10.15 8.84
C PHE A 491 19.52 -9.28 10.05
N ILE A 492 19.46 -7.95 9.88
CA ILE A 492 19.09 -7.00 10.93
C ILE A 492 17.64 -7.29 11.39
N GLY A 493 16.70 -7.45 10.46
CA GLY A 493 15.30 -7.72 10.75
C GLY A 493 15.09 -9.01 11.54
N HIS A 494 15.78 -10.07 11.14
CA HIS A 494 15.68 -11.36 11.83
C HIS A 494 16.39 -11.37 13.19
N LYS A 495 17.66 -10.94 13.26
CA LYS A 495 18.50 -11.11 14.44
C LYS A 495 18.28 -10.03 15.51
N PHE A 496 18.17 -8.76 15.12
CA PHE A 496 18.07 -7.64 16.06
C PHE A 496 16.62 -7.26 16.38
N TYR A 497 15.76 -7.16 15.34
CA TYR A 497 14.35 -6.79 15.56
C TYR A 497 13.44 -8.00 15.82
N ARG A 498 13.93 -9.23 15.59
CA ARG A 498 13.20 -10.50 15.79
C ARG A 498 11.84 -10.53 15.11
N PHE A 499 11.75 -9.96 13.90
CA PHE A 499 10.54 -10.05 13.10
C PHE A 499 10.28 -11.51 12.70
N ASP A 500 9.01 -11.90 12.70
CA ASP A 500 8.65 -13.19 12.16
C ASP A 500 8.96 -13.26 10.64
N TYR A 501 9.25 -14.45 10.17
CA TYR A 501 9.70 -14.67 8.80
C TYR A 501 8.69 -14.21 7.74
N PHE A 502 7.39 -14.40 7.98
CA PHE A 502 6.35 -14.03 7.02
C PHE A 502 6.23 -12.51 6.87
N THR A 503 6.28 -11.78 7.98
CA THR A 503 6.33 -10.30 7.97
C THR A 503 7.61 -9.81 7.30
N LEU A 504 8.76 -10.45 7.58
CA LEU A 504 10.04 -10.09 6.98
C LEU A 504 10.05 -10.35 5.46
N ALA A 505 9.50 -11.47 5.00
CA ALA A 505 9.36 -11.79 3.57
C ALA A 505 8.51 -10.73 2.84
N GLY A 506 7.39 -10.32 3.44
CA GLY A 506 6.56 -9.24 2.92
C GLY A 506 7.28 -7.88 2.92
N MET A 507 8.04 -7.57 3.97
CA MET A 507 8.84 -6.35 4.06
C MET A 507 9.93 -6.31 2.97
N ILE A 508 10.63 -7.41 2.70
CA ILE A 508 11.64 -7.51 1.62
C ILE A 508 10.99 -7.20 0.27
N ALA A 509 9.86 -7.83 -0.04
CA ALA A 509 9.12 -7.57 -1.27
C ALA A 509 8.60 -6.11 -1.35
N GLY A 510 8.12 -5.55 -0.23
CA GLY A 510 7.61 -4.18 -0.16
C GLY A 510 8.71 -3.12 -0.27
N MET A 511 9.86 -3.37 0.33
CA MET A 511 11.02 -2.49 0.26
C MET A 511 11.60 -2.40 -1.17
N THR A 512 11.51 -3.48 -1.94
CA THR A 512 11.91 -3.51 -3.35
C THR A 512 10.78 -3.15 -4.30
N THR A 513 9.59 -2.87 -3.78
CA THR A 513 8.37 -2.56 -4.57
C THR A 513 7.98 -3.65 -5.56
N ASP A 514 8.24 -4.92 -5.22
CA ASP A 514 8.13 -6.09 -6.11
C ASP A 514 6.87 -6.94 -5.85
N PRO A 515 5.80 -6.79 -6.67
CA PRO A 515 4.60 -7.63 -6.57
C PRO A 515 4.85 -9.13 -6.82
N PRO A 516 5.70 -9.56 -7.77
CA PRO A 516 6.07 -10.97 -7.92
C PRO A 516 6.63 -11.60 -6.64
N ALA A 517 7.54 -10.91 -5.95
CA ALA A 517 8.08 -11.38 -4.67
C ALA A 517 7.02 -11.41 -3.56
N LEU A 518 6.09 -10.46 -3.53
CA LEU A 518 4.93 -10.52 -2.64
C LEU A 518 4.06 -11.75 -2.95
N GLY A 519 3.78 -12.00 -4.23
CA GLY A 519 3.03 -13.18 -4.66
C GLY A 519 3.68 -14.46 -4.15
N TYR A 520 5.01 -14.59 -4.25
CA TYR A 520 5.76 -15.70 -3.68
C TYR A 520 5.65 -15.73 -2.14
N ALA A 521 5.85 -14.60 -1.46
CA ALA A 521 5.77 -14.53 0.00
C ALA A 521 4.39 -14.95 0.54
N GLN A 522 3.32 -14.66 -0.19
CA GLN A 522 1.95 -15.07 0.15
C GLN A 522 1.73 -16.58 0.00
N THR A 523 2.50 -17.29 -0.82
CA THR A 523 2.40 -18.76 -0.90
C THR A 523 3.01 -19.47 0.30
N LEU A 524 3.80 -18.78 1.12
CA LEU A 524 4.48 -19.35 2.28
C LEU A 524 3.58 -19.53 3.50
N THR A 525 2.44 -18.88 3.55
CA THR A 525 1.49 -18.91 4.67
C THR A 525 0.07 -18.62 4.21
N SER A 526 -0.92 -19.17 4.91
CA SER A 526 -2.34 -18.82 4.71
C SER A 526 -2.74 -17.46 5.29
N ARG A 527 -1.83 -16.78 6.00
CA ARG A 527 -2.09 -15.53 6.73
C ARG A 527 -1.71 -14.29 5.92
N ASN A 528 -2.30 -13.16 6.30
CA ASN A 528 -2.04 -11.87 5.66
C ASN A 528 -0.72 -11.18 6.11
N LYS A 529 0.14 -11.86 6.89
CA LYS A 529 1.38 -11.27 7.42
C LYS A 529 2.33 -10.74 6.33
N PRO A 530 2.58 -11.47 5.21
CA PRO A 530 3.39 -10.92 4.12
C PRO A 530 2.77 -9.66 3.51
N LEU A 531 1.45 -9.66 3.31
CA LEU A 531 0.74 -8.50 2.78
C LEU A 531 0.84 -7.29 3.71
N ILE A 532 0.72 -7.50 5.03
CA ILE A 532 0.87 -6.44 6.04
C ILE A 532 2.30 -5.89 6.03
N GLY A 533 3.31 -6.76 6.03
CA GLY A 533 4.72 -6.36 5.94
C GLY A 533 5.00 -5.53 4.68
N TYR A 534 4.50 -5.98 3.54
CA TYR A 534 4.59 -5.27 2.26
C TYR A 534 3.93 -3.89 2.33
N ALA A 535 2.64 -3.85 2.67
CA ALA A 535 1.84 -2.62 2.69
C ALA A 535 2.38 -1.57 3.70
N THR A 536 3.05 -2.02 4.76
CA THR A 536 3.64 -1.13 5.77
C THR A 536 4.81 -0.33 5.20
N VAL A 537 5.69 -0.95 4.41
CA VAL A 537 6.94 -0.32 3.96
C VAL A 537 6.89 0.22 2.54
N TYR A 538 6.02 -0.34 1.71
CA TYR A 538 5.91 0.00 0.28
C TYR A 538 5.82 1.50 0.00
N PRO A 539 4.98 2.28 0.71
CA PRO A 539 4.83 3.70 0.42
C PRO A 539 6.08 4.53 0.66
N LEU A 540 6.72 4.29 1.81
CA LEU A 540 7.97 4.97 2.16
C LEU A 540 9.09 4.57 1.21
N ALA A 541 9.21 3.26 0.92
CA ALA A 541 10.21 2.75 -0.01
C ALA A 541 10.03 3.36 -1.41
N MET A 542 8.81 3.41 -1.92
CA MET A 542 8.48 4.03 -3.20
C MET A 542 8.93 5.48 -3.25
N PHE A 543 8.54 6.27 -2.25
CA PHE A 543 8.91 7.69 -2.17
C PHE A 543 10.43 7.89 -2.09
N MET A 544 11.12 7.15 -1.21
CA MET A 544 12.57 7.26 -1.06
C MET A 544 13.31 6.89 -2.36
N ARG A 545 12.87 5.86 -3.07
CA ARG A 545 13.52 5.43 -4.32
C ARG A 545 13.35 6.45 -5.44
N ILE A 546 12.19 7.10 -5.53
CA ILE A 546 11.98 8.22 -6.46
C ILE A 546 12.97 9.35 -6.15
N LEU A 547 13.03 9.78 -4.88
CA LEU A 547 13.94 10.85 -4.47
C LEU A 547 15.42 10.49 -4.68
N MET A 548 15.83 9.26 -4.34
CA MET A 548 17.21 8.82 -4.52
C MET A 548 17.61 8.78 -5.99
N ALA A 549 16.73 8.29 -6.87
CA ALA A 549 16.99 8.28 -8.30
C ALA A 549 17.20 9.70 -8.84
N GLN A 550 16.35 10.66 -8.43
CA GLN A 550 16.50 12.06 -8.81
C GLN A 550 17.78 12.70 -8.24
N LEU A 551 18.05 12.49 -6.94
CA LEU A 551 19.24 13.05 -6.29
C LEU A 551 20.54 12.53 -6.93
N LEU A 552 20.63 11.25 -7.25
CA LEU A 552 21.81 10.71 -7.92
C LEU A 552 22.02 11.35 -9.30
N VAL A 553 20.96 11.51 -10.07
CA VAL A 553 21.05 12.20 -11.37
C VAL A 553 21.46 13.67 -11.18
N LEU A 554 20.85 14.39 -10.24
CA LEU A 554 21.16 15.80 -9.95
C LEU A 554 22.60 16.02 -9.45
N LEU A 555 23.15 15.08 -8.67
CA LEU A 555 24.48 15.24 -8.08
C LEU A 555 25.61 14.81 -9.01
N PHE A 556 25.36 13.90 -9.95
CA PHE A 556 26.41 13.27 -10.73
C PHE A 556 26.29 13.48 -12.25
N CYS A 557 25.14 13.94 -12.75
CA CYS A 557 24.92 14.15 -14.19
C CYS A 557 24.74 15.65 -14.56
N ALA A 558 24.80 16.53 -13.57
CA ALA A 558 24.62 17.99 -13.75
C ALA A 558 25.93 18.73 -14.02
#